data_0f08e04734f64fed3a7ea5c22dcfed7a
#
_entry.id   0f08e04734f64fed3a7ea5c22dcfed7a
#
_cell.length_a   1.000
_cell.length_b   1.000
_cell.length_c   1.000
_cell.angle_alpha   90.00
_cell.angle_beta   90.00
_cell.angle_gamma   90.00
#
_symmetry.space_group_name_H-M   'P 1'
#
loop_
_entity.id
_entity.type
_entity.pdbx_description
1 polymer ?
#
loop_
_entity_poly.entity_id
_entity_poly.type
_entity_poly.pdbx_seq_one_letter_code
_entity_poly.pdbx_strand_id
1 'polypeptide(L)'
;MAWVVDTCLLIDLAIDDPKFFPASARLLDGKQADGLAVCPVSVVELAPVFAGQLTAVEEFLERLNISWPEVWTLADTQAAFAAWDKYIARKRQGSVAKRPIADVLIGAFAMRFQGLLTRNSSDFRQLFPSLPILEP
;
A
#
# COMPACT_ATOMS: atom_id res chain seq x y z
N MET A 1 15.32 6.45 -2.87
CA MET A 1 14.07 5.79 -3.30
C MET A 1 12.99 6.02 -2.27
N ALA A 2 11.75 6.11 -2.70
CA ALA A 2 10.62 6.36 -1.82
C ALA A 2 10.11 5.06 -1.17
N TRP A 3 9.40 5.22 -0.06
CA TRP A 3 8.59 4.17 0.57
C TRP A 3 7.15 4.29 0.06
N VAL A 4 6.54 3.17 -0.26
CA VAL A 4 5.14 3.12 -0.66
C VAL A 4 4.27 3.04 0.60
N VAL A 5 3.21 3.84 0.65
CA VAL A 5 2.30 3.88 1.80
C VAL A 5 1.06 3.04 1.47
N ASP A 6 0.80 2.02 2.29
CA ASP A 6 -0.38 1.17 2.13
C ASP A 6 -1.66 1.94 2.49
N THR A 7 -2.75 1.54 1.87
CA THR A 7 -4.07 2.15 2.04
C THR A 7 -4.50 2.24 3.51
N CYS A 8 -4.21 1.22 4.31
CA CYS A 8 -4.63 1.20 5.72
C CYS A 8 -4.06 2.38 6.52
N LEU A 9 -2.80 2.78 6.26
CA LEU A 9 -2.20 3.93 6.93
C LEU A 9 -2.84 5.24 6.47
N LEU A 10 -3.16 5.33 5.18
CA LEU A 10 -3.82 6.51 4.63
C LEU A 10 -5.22 6.69 5.21
N ILE A 11 -5.96 5.59 5.38
CA ILE A 11 -7.27 5.62 6.01
C ILE A 11 -7.16 6.05 7.47
N ASP A 12 -6.18 5.52 8.22
CA ASP A 12 -5.95 5.92 9.61
C ASP A 12 -5.80 7.44 9.75
N LEU A 13 -5.07 8.06 8.83
CA LEU A 13 -4.85 9.50 8.85
C LEU A 13 -6.08 10.27 8.37
N ALA A 14 -6.78 9.77 7.35
CA ALA A 14 -7.93 10.46 6.78
C ALA A 14 -9.11 10.54 7.73
N ILE A 15 -9.36 9.47 8.51
CA ILE A 15 -10.48 9.41 9.45
C ILE A 15 -10.10 9.78 10.87
N ASP A 16 -8.84 10.17 11.11
CA ASP A 16 -8.31 10.49 12.45
C ASP A 16 -8.60 9.33 13.41
N ASP A 17 -8.17 8.12 13.03
CA ASP A 17 -8.42 6.90 13.80
C ASP A 17 -7.82 7.02 15.21
N PRO A 18 -8.63 6.90 16.28
CA PRO A 18 -8.14 7.16 17.65
C PRO A 18 -7.08 6.15 18.10
N LYS A 19 -7.07 4.96 17.53
CA LYS A 19 -6.09 3.93 17.91
C LYS A 19 -4.80 4.02 17.08
N PHE A 20 -4.93 4.18 15.76
CA PHE A 20 -3.80 4.01 14.84
C PHE A 20 -3.20 5.32 14.32
N PHE A 21 -3.93 6.43 14.39
CA PHE A 21 -3.45 7.71 13.84
C PHE A 21 -2.06 8.10 14.37
N PRO A 22 -1.82 8.12 15.70
CA PRO A 22 -0.53 8.60 16.20
C PRO A 22 0.67 7.82 15.68
N ALA A 23 0.58 6.49 15.66
CA ALA A 23 1.69 5.64 15.21
C ALA A 23 1.88 5.73 13.70
N SER A 24 0.79 5.76 12.94
CA SER A 24 0.85 5.90 11.48
C SER A 24 1.45 7.25 11.07
N ALA A 25 1.04 8.32 11.75
CA ALA A 25 1.59 9.66 11.50
C ALA A 25 3.10 9.72 11.80
N ARG A 26 3.53 9.13 12.90
CA ARG A 26 4.96 9.09 13.26
C ARG A 26 5.78 8.32 12.23
N LEU A 27 5.26 7.19 11.73
CA LEU A 27 5.97 6.41 10.72
C LEU A 27 6.16 7.21 9.44
N LEU A 28 5.11 7.86 8.95
CA LEU A 28 5.19 8.67 7.74
C LEU A 28 6.16 9.85 7.94
N ASP A 29 6.07 10.55 9.06
CA ASP A 29 6.98 11.64 9.37
C ASP A 29 8.45 11.18 9.35
N GLY A 30 8.72 10.02 9.93
CA GLY A 30 10.06 9.44 9.98
C GLY A 30 10.61 9.06 8.63
N LYS A 31 9.76 8.88 7.62
CA LYS A 31 10.16 8.46 6.26
C LYS A 31 10.05 9.57 5.22
N GLN A 32 9.63 10.77 5.61
CA GLN A 32 9.51 11.91 4.69
C GLN A 32 10.82 12.20 3.94
N ALA A 33 11.95 12.11 4.62
CA ALA A 33 13.26 12.41 4.02
C ALA A 33 13.60 11.46 2.87
N ASP A 34 13.16 10.21 2.95
CA ASP A 34 13.36 9.22 1.90
C ASP A 34 12.38 9.38 0.74
N GLY A 35 11.30 10.08 0.97
CA GLY A 35 10.18 10.24 0.04
C GLY A 35 9.09 9.20 0.27
N LEU A 36 7.86 9.60 -0.02
CA LEU A 36 6.68 8.74 0.08
C LEU A 36 5.99 8.69 -1.28
N ALA A 37 5.46 7.52 -1.62
CA ALA A 37 4.70 7.31 -2.84
C ALA A 37 3.45 6.49 -2.55
N VAL A 38 2.46 6.55 -3.43
CA VAL A 38 1.21 5.79 -3.31
C VAL A 38 0.93 5.01 -4.58
N CYS A 39 0.54 3.75 -4.42
CA CYS A 39 0.09 2.91 -5.52
C CYS A 39 -1.24 3.45 -6.08
N PRO A 40 -1.43 3.45 -7.41
CA PRO A 40 -2.73 3.83 -8.00
C PRO A 40 -3.92 3.07 -7.42
N VAL A 41 -3.74 1.80 -7.04
CA VAL A 41 -4.79 0.99 -6.41
C VAL A 41 -5.23 1.60 -5.07
N SER A 42 -4.31 2.10 -4.27
CA SER A 42 -4.63 2.74 -2.99
C SER A 42 -5.48 4.00 -3.19
N VAL A 43 -5.21 4.75 -4.24
CA VAL A 43 -6.01 5.94 -4.58
C VAL A 43 -7.46 5.53 -4.85
N VAL A 44 -7.66 4.45 -5.60
CA VAL A 44 -9.00 3.90 -5.86
C VAL A 44 -9.69 3.47 -4.56
N GLU A 45 -8.95 2.80 -3.68
CA GLU A 45 -9.48 2.35 -2.39
C GLU A 45 -9.88 3.50 -1.47
N LEU A 46 -9.29 4.67 -1.63
CA LEU A 46 -9.63 5.85 -0.85
C LEU A 46 -10.94 6.51 -1.29
N ALA A 47 -11.50 6.14 -2.45
CA ALA A 47 -12.69 6.79 -2.99
C ALA A 47 -13.87 6.86 -1.98
N PRO A 48 -14.25 5.78 -1.28
CA PRO A 48 -15.36 5.86 -0.32
C PRO A 48 -15.08 6.79 0.86
N VAL A 49 -13.81 6.87 1.29
CA VAL A 49 -13.40 7.71 2.43
C VAL A 49 -13.60 9.18 2.12
N PHE A 50 -13.45 9.57 0.86
CA PHE A 50 -13.56 10.97 0.39
C PHE A 50 -14.84 11.22 -0.42
N ALA A 51 -15.87 10.40 -0.22
CA ALA A 51 -17.17 10.53 -0.89
C ALA A 51 -17.04 10.57 -2.43
N GLY A 52 -16.09 9.84 -2.99
CA GLY A 52 -15.87 9.76 -4.43
C GLY A 52 -15.22 11.00 -5.05
N GLN A 53 -14.68 11.91 -4.24
CA GLN A 53 -14.09 13.16 -4.74
C GLN A 53 -12.58 13.03 -4.92
N LEU A 54 -12.14 12.80 -6.15
CA LEU A 54 -10.72 12.62 -6.46
C LEU A 54 -9.87 13.83 -6.05
N THR A 55 -10.37 15.06 -6.27
CA THR A 55 -9.65 16.27 -5.89
C THR A 55 -9.36 16.32 -4.40
N ALA A 56 -10.28 15.83 -3.55
CA ALA A 56 -10.07 15.76 -2.11
C ALA A 56 -8.96 14.77 -1.75
N VAL A 57 -8.91 13.62 -2.44
CA VAL A 57 -7.82 12.65 -2.28
C VAL A 57 -6.48 13.25 -2.67
N GLU A 58 -6.43 13.93 -3.81
CA GLU A 58 -5.20 14.58 -4.28
C GLU A 58 -4.69 15.64 -3.30
N GLU A 59 -5.56 16.47 -2.77
CA GLU A 59 -5.20 17.46 -1.73
C GLU A 59 -4.67 16.80 -0.46
N PHE A 60 -5.29 15.71 -0.05
CA PHE A 60 -4.88 14.93 1.11
C PHE A 60 -3.46 14.37 0.92
N LEU A 61 -3.19 13.75 -0.21
CA LEU A 61 -1.87 13.20 -0.53
C LEU A 61 -0.81 14.30 -0.63
N GLU A 62 -1.16 15.43 -1.22
CA GLU A 62 -0.27 16.57 -1.33
C GLU A 62 0.13 17.11 0.05
N ARG A 63 -0.82 17.25 0.97
CA ARG A 63 -0.52 17.69 2.35
C ARG A 63 0.42 16.75 3.09
N LEU A 64 0.37 15.46 2.77
CA LEU A 64 1.26 14.45 3.36
C LEU A 64 2.60 14.35 2.62
N ASN A 65 2.81 15.15 1.58
CA ASN A 65 3.98 15.06 0.69
C ASN A 65 4.16 13.66 0.09
N ILE A 66 3.06 13.03 -0.26
CA ILE A 66 3.07 11.72 -0.92
C ILE A 66 3.02 11.94 -2.43
N SER A 67 3.96 11.32 -3.16
CA SER A 67 4.04 11.44 -4.61
C SER A 67 2.82 10.83 -5.28
N TRP A 68 2.11 11.64 -6.05
CA TRP A 68 0.93 11.29 -6.84
C TRP A 68 0.78 12.27 -8.00
N PRO A 69 0.46 11.82 -9.22
CA PRO A 69 0.23 10.44 -9.62
C PRO A 69 1.52 9.65 -9.82
N GLU A 70 1.43 8.31 -9.63
CA GLU A 70 2.50 7.38 -9.95
C GLU A 70 2.05 6.44 -11.05
N VAL A 71 3.00 5.99 -11.89
CA VAL A 71 2.70 5.18 -13.06
C VAL A 71 2.85 3.70 -12.74
N TRP A 72 1.84 2.91 -13.10
CA TRP A 72 1.90 1.45 -13.09
C TRP A 72 2.72 0.98 -14.28
N THR A 73 3.70 0.11 -14.07
CA THR A 73 4.62 -0.36 -15.11
C THR A 73 4.38 -1.82 -15.47
N LEU A 74 4.98 -2.25 -16.59
CA LEU A 74 4.97 -3.66 -16.96
C LEU A 74 5.62 -4.53 -15.87
N ALA A 75 6.69 -4.05 -15.24
CA ALA A 75 7.36 -4.76 -14.14
C ALA A 75 6.39 -5.02 -12.97
N ASP A 76 5.52 -4.06 -12.67
CA ASP A 76 4.49 -4.22 -11.62
C ASP A 76 3.52 -5.34 -12.01
N THR A 77 3.08 -5.38 -13.26
CA THR A 77 2.20 -6.45 -13.76
C THR A 77 2.88 -7.81 -13.65
N GLN A 78 4.14 -7.91 -14.02
CA GLN A 78 4.88 -9.16 -13.96
C GLN A 78 5.04 -9.66 -12.53
N ALA A 79 5.36 -8.76 -11.58
CA ALA A 79 5.48 -9.11 -10.16
C ALA A 79 4.12 -9.53 -9.58
N ALA A 80 3.06 -8.80 -9.90
CA ALA A 80 1.71 -9.13 -9.45
C ALA A 80 1.23 -10.47 -10.02
N PHE A 81 1.48 -10.71 -11.28
CA PHE A 81 1.13 -11.96 -11.96
C PHE A 81 1.76 -13.16 -11.25
N ALA A 82 3.06 -13.10 -11.00
CA ALA A 82 3.78 -14.18 -10.32
C ALA A 82 3.27 -14.42 -8.89
N ALA A 83 3.04 -13.35 -8.12
CA ALA A 83 2.55 -13.45 -6.76
C ALA A 83 1.12 -14.01 -6.73
N TRP A 84 0.26 -13.59 -7.64
CA TRP A 84 -1.12 -14.07 -7.74
C TRP A 84 -1.17 -15.55 -8.06
N ASP A 85 -0.33 -16.01 -8.99
CA ASP A 85 -0.24 -17.41 -9.36
C ASP A 85 0.13 -18.28 -8.15
N LYS A 86 1.13 -17.88 -7.38
CA LYS A 86 1.54 -18.57 -6.16
C LYS A 86 0.43 -18.58 -5.11
N TYR A 87 -0.26 -17.46 -4.95
CA TYR A 87 -1.37 -17.35 -4.01
C TYR A 87 -2.49 -18.33 -4.36
N ILE A 88 -2.89 -18.38 -5.62
CA ILE A 88 -3.96 -19.27 -6.08
C ILE A 88 -3.56 -20.75 -5.93
N ALA A 89 -2.31 -21.10 -6.18
CA ALA A 89 -1.81 -22.45 -5.97
C ALA A 89 -1.94 -22.87 -4.50
N ARG A 90 -1.56 -21.98 -3.56
CA ARG A 90 -1.73 -22.23 -2.12
C ARG A 90 -3.19 -22.33 -1.72
N LYS A 91 -4.04 -21.50 -2.29
CA LYS A 91 -5.48 -21.53 -2.03
C LYS A 91 -6.11 -22.85 -2.46
N ARG A 92 -5.70 -23.39 -3.62
CA ARG A 92 -6.16 -24.71 -4.10
C ARG A 92 -5.78 -25.84 -3.16
N GLN A 93 -4.70 -25.65 -2.38
CA GLN A 93 -4.28 -26.59 -1.35
C GLN A 93 -5.00 -26.38 -0.01
N GLY A 94 -5.95 -25.44 0.03
CA GLY A 94 -6.72 -25.14 1.23
C GLY A 94 -5.97 -24.33 2.29
N SER A 95 -4.80 -23.78 1.97
CA SER A 95 -3.94 -23.11 2.94
C SER A 95 -4.24 -21.60 3.10
N VAL A 96 -5.13 -21.03 2.29
CA VAL A 96 -5.42 -19.59 2.31
C VAL A 96 -6.93 -19.34 2.14
N ALA A 97 -7.48 -18.47 2.99
CA ALA A 97 -8.92 -18.19 3.03
C ALA A 97 -9.35 -16.94 2.25
N LYS A 98 -8.45 -15.98 2.03
CA LYS A 98 -8.77 -14.67 1.44
C LYS A 98 -8.35 -14.56 -0.01
N ARG A 99 -8.92 -13.55 -0.71
CA ARG A 99 -8.50 -13.14 -2.06
C ARG A 99 -7.96 -11.72 -2.02
N PRO A 100 -6.70 -11.51 -1.65
CA PRO A 100 -6.15 -10.18 -1.44
C PRO A 100 -5.62 -9.56 -2.74
N ILE A 101 -6.48 -9.40 -3.76
CA ILE A 101 -6.00 -8.88 -5.05
C ILE A 101 -5.41 -7.47 -4.91
N ALA A 102 -6.01 -6.60 -4.09
CA ALA A 102 -5.47 -5.27 -3.86
C ALA A 102 -4.07 -5.34 -3.24
N ASP A 103 -3.87 -6.22 -2.25
CA ASP A 103 -2.57 -6.41 -1.61
C ASP A 103 -1.52 -6.93 -2.60
N VAL A 104 -1.91 -7.84 -3.50
CA VAL A 104 -1.02 -8.33 -4.55
C VAL A 104 -0.56 -7.18 -5.45
N LEU A 105 -1.48 -6.30 -5.84
CA LEU A 105 -1.15 -5.17 -6.71
C LEU A 105 -0.30 -4.13 -5.98
N ILE A 106 -0.65 -3.78 -4.76
CA ILE A 106 0.10 -2.81 -3.96
C ILE A 106 1.51 -3.31 -3.66
N GLY A 107 1.64 -4.56 -3.24
CA GLY A 107 2.94 -5.17 -2.95
C GLY A 107 3.84 -5.24 -4.18
N ALA A 108 3.27 -5.63 -5.32
CA ALA A 108 4.00 -5.67 -6.59
C ALA A 108 4.53 -4.28 -6.97
N PHE A 109 3.69 -3.26 -6.85
CA PHE A 109 4.09 -1.87 -7.08
C PHE A 109 5.24 -1.46 -6.15
N ALA A 110 5.12 -1.81 -4.86
CA ALA A 110 6.12 -1.45 -3.84
C ALA A 110 7.49 -2.09 -4.09
N MET A 111 7.55 -3.21 -4.81
CA MET A 111 8.82 -3.88 -5.13
C MET A 111 9.78 -3.00 -5.94
N ARG A 112 9.28 -2.02 -6.68
CA ARG A 112 10.12 -1.06 -7.43
C ARG A 112 10.66 0.07 -6.55
N PHE A 113 10.19 0.20 -5.35
CA PHE A 113 10.54 1.27 -4.41
C PHE A 113 11.41 0.71 -3.29
N GLN A 114 11.67 1.52 -2.28
CA GLN A 114 12.47 1.08 -1.14
C GLN A 114 11.76 0.01 -0.32
N GLY A 115 10.46 0.06 -0.25
CA GLY A 115 9.64 -0.91 0.47
C GLY A 115 8.25 -0.37 0.74
N LEU A 116 7.56 -1.02 1.67
CA LEU A 116 6.16 -0.75 1.99
C LEU A 116 5.98 -0.40 3.46
N LEU A 117 5.21 0.64 3.73
CA LEU A 117 4.76 1.01 5.07
C LEU A 117 3.32 0.50 5.25
N THR A 118 3.10 -0.42 6.19
CA THR A 118 1.79 -1.05 6.38
C THR A 118 1.62 -1.59 7.80
N ARG A 119 0.37 -1.66 8.28
CA ARG A 119 0.01 -2.42 9.49
C ARG A 119 -0.23 -3.90 9.20
N ASN A 120 -0.35 -4.28 7.94
CA ASN A 120 -0.76 -5.61 7.50
C ASN A 120 0.42 -6.43 7.00
N SER A 121 1.52 -6.41 7.76
CA SER A 121 2.81 -6.95 7.31
C SER A 121 2.79 -8.45 7.02
N SER A 122 2.04 -9.24 7.78
CA SER A 122 2.03 -10.69 7.62
C SER A 122 1.51 -11.11 6.24
N ASP A 123 0.45 -10.47 5.76
CA ASP A 123 -0.13 -10.78 4.45
C ASP A 123 0.86 -10.43 3.32
N PHE A 124 1.50 -9.26 3.41
CA PHE A 124 2.47 -8.84 2.40
C PHE A 124 3.74 -9.71 2.41
N ARG A 125 4.21 -10.14 3.59
CA ARG A 125 5.38 -11.02 3.69
C ARG A 125 5.14 -12.37 3.04
N GLN A 126 3.92 -12.89 3.11
CA GLN A 126 3.55 -14.13 2.43
C GLN A 126 3.56 -13.98 0.91
N LEU A 127 3.05 -12.84 0.41
CA LEU A 127 2.98 -12.57 -1.03
C LEU A 127 4.33 -12.17 -1.62
N PHE A 128 5.12 -11.39 -0.88
CA PHE A 128 6.38 -10.81 -1.33
C PHE A 128 7.45 -10.96 -0.25
N PRO A 129 8.05 -12.17 -0.09
CA PRO A 129 9.01 -12.41 1.00
C PRO A 129 10.23 -11.49 0.99
N SER A 130 10.63 -10.95 -0.17
CA SER A 130 11.80 -10.08 -0.29
C SER A 130 11.48 -8.59 -0.15
N LEU A 131 10.21 -8.22 -0.03
CA LEU A 131 9.80 -6.81 0.09
C LEU A 131 10.16 -6.27 1.48
N PRO A 132 10.96 -5.20 1.58
CA PRO A 132 11.17 -4.54 2.87
C PRO A 132 9.86 -3.92 3.38
N ILE A 133 9.52 -4.20 4.63
CA ILE A 133 8.27 -3.74 5.24
C ILE A 133 8.57 -3.10 6.58
N LEU A 134 7.97 -1.95 6.84
CA LEU A 134 7.99 -1.29 8.14
C LEU A 134 6.56 -1.08 8.64
N GLU A 135 6.37 -1.32 9.93
CA GLU A 135 5.09 -1.13 10.62
C GLU A 135 5.14 0.12 11.51
N PRO A 136 3.96 0.76 11.72
CA PRO A 136 3.86 1.84 12.70
C PRO A 136 4.19 1.42 14.11
#